data_f61484bb744ebd2f16f527d10ac491f6
#
_entry.id   f61484bb744ebd2f16f527d10ac491f6
#
_cell.length_a   1.000
_cell.length_b   1.000
_cell.length_c   1.000
_cell.angle_alpha   90.00
_cell.angle_beta   90.00
_cell.angle_gamma   90.00
#
_symmetry.space_group_name_H-M   'P 1'
#
loop_
_entity.id
_entity.type
_entity.pdbx_description
1 polymer ?
#
loop_
_entity_poly.entity_id
_entity_poly.type
_entity_poly.pdbx_seq_one_letter_code
_entity_poly.pdbx_strand_id
1 'polypeptide(L)'
;MKKNEEYIVACIDDTDLNSGVVKIDDMVVFVPNLLIGEKAKIKIVKVNKKYAFGIIIELLKPSINRQELTCEVAKTCGGCQLQHMSYAYQLDYKYKHVKKLFEGIEVKPILGMDNPWYYRNKAQFPVKIKDGKVQMGFYRQHSNDVVTCKECKIQDHVINEVFSFIQKKITLKMAQDLRHVFIRHSSTDEIQVVFIGKNEKNIVSLSDQLKNTFANITSIVFNYNTRNDNVILGDTYKVLYGNDYIIEECLGNKVKLHFKAFFQVNPKQMEVLYSQAIKAANLTGNETCIDMYAGTGTIGMAVSQHAKSVIGVEIVKEAVDNANDNTKMNHLDHCHYVCQDATDFAHDHKEDKIDVIFIDPPRKGMTENGIKDTITMQPDKIVYVSCNPKTLSRDLKIFKEYGYQCEYVQPVDMFCQTIGLECVAKLTKIV
;
A
#
# COMPACT_ATOMS: atom_id res chain seq x y z
N MET A 1 -39.74 1.64 2.30
CA MET A 1 -38.62 1.29 1.38
C MET A 1 -38.46 -0.22 1.32
N LYS A 2 -38.45 -0.79 0.11
CA LYS A 2 -38.26 -2.24 -0.14
C LYS A 2 -37.14 -2.44 -1.15
N LYS A 3 -36.58 -3.65 -1.17
CA LYS A 3 -35.59 -4.06 -2.20
C LYS A 3 -36.20 -3.92 -3.59
N ASN A 4 -35.43 -3.46 -4.57
CA ASN A 4 -35.77 -3.18 -5.95
C ASN A 4 -36.62 -1.95 -6.22
N GLU A 5 -37.06 -1.19 -5.22
CA GLU A 5 -37.69 0.12 -5.41
C GLU A 5 -36.66 1.13 -5.93
N GLU A 6 -37.14 2.08 -6.74
CA GLU A 6 -36.32 3.12 -7.37
C GLU A 6 -36.71 4.49 -6.81
N TYR A 7 -35.71 5.35 -6.59
CA TYR A 7 -35.90 6.68 -6.04
C TYR A 7 -35.00 7.69 -6.76
N ILE A 8 -35.48 8.91 -6.88
CA ILE A 8 -34.66 10.06 -7.30
C ILE A 8 -34.17 10.74 -6.02
N VAL A 9 -32.88 10.85 -5.86
CA VAL A 9 -32.23 11.33 -4.64
C VAL A 9 -31.15 12.37 -4.94
N ALA A 10 -30.83 13.20 -3.93
CA ALA A 10 -29.66 14.06 -3.94
C ALA A 10 -28.67 13.58 -2.87
N CYS A 11 -27.39 13.54 -3.21
CA CYS A 11 -26.32 13.17 -2.27
C CYS A 11 -26.01 14.33 -1.33
N ILE A 12 -26.08 14.09 -0.03
CA ILE A 12 -25.92 15.14 1.02
C ILE A 12 -24.60 15.03 1.77
N ASP A 13 -23.97 13.86 1.83
CA ASP A 13 -22.66 13.61 2.48
C ASP A 13 -22.01 12.38 1.85
N ASP A 14 -20.82 12.03 2.31
CA ASP A 14 -20.06 10.86 1.87
C ASP A 14 -19.41 10.12 3.04
N THR A 15 -19.03 8.86 2.78
CA THR A 15 -18.27 8.02 3.71
C THR A 15 -16.83 7.85 3.23
N ASP A 16 -15.92 7.51 4.12
CA ASP A 16 -14.52 7.17 3.80
C ASP A 16 -14.34 5.89 2.96
N LEU A 17 -15.44 5.18 2.68
CA LEU A 17 -15.48 4.00 1.82
C LEU A 17 -16.05 4.29 0.43
N ASN A 18 -16.04 5.55 0.00
CA ASN A 18 -16.54 6.00 -1.30
C ASN A 18 -18.04 5.67 -1.53
N SER A 19 -18.87 5.91 -0.54
CA SER A 19 -20.31 5.85 -0.69
C SER A 19 -20.94 7.20 -0.38
N GLY A 20 -21.69 7.74 -1.34
CA GLY A 20 -22.54 8.90 -1.09
C GLY A 20 -23.65 8.55 -0.09
N VAL A 21 -24.01 9.50 0.72
CA VAL A 21 -25.10 9.42 1.70
C VAL A 21 -26.29 10.17 1.18
N VAL A 22 -27.42 9.48 1.10
CA VAL A 22 -28.72 10.09 0.75
C VAL A 22 -29.73 9.75 1.84
N LYS A 23 -30.80 10.53 1.93
CA LYS A 23 -31.89 10.32 2.87
C LYS A 23 -33.19 10.13 2.10
N ILE A 24 -33.91 9.05 2.39
CA ILE A 24 -35.25 8.77 1.83
C ILE A 24 -36.17 8.60 3.02
N ASP A 25 -37.14 9.49 3.18
CA ASP A 25 -37.90 9.65 4.42
C ASP A 25 -36.91 9.80 5.60
N ASP A 26 -37.01 8.95 6.61
CA ASP A 26 -36.12 8.97 7.77
C ASP A 26 -34.94 7.96 7.67
N MET A 27 -34.81 7.26 6.53
CA MET A 27 -33.80 6.23 6.37
C MET A 27 -32.58 6.72 5.60
N VAL A 28 -31.38 6.46 6.15
CA VAL A 28 -30.11 6.70 5.48
C VAL A 28 -29.87 5.60 4.45
N VAL A 29 -29.46 5.99 3.23
CA VAL A 29 -29.10 5.07 2.16
C VAL A 29 -27.68 5.37 1.68
N PHE A 30 -26.82 4.36 1.67
CA PHE A 30 -25.46 4.43 1.14
C PHE A 30 -25.45 4.02 -0.33
N VAL A 31 -24.91 4.90 -1.18
CA VAL A 31 -24.87 4.70 -2.64
C VAL A 31 -23.43 4.80 -3.11
N PRO A 32 -22.76 3.65 -3.43
CA PRO A 32 -21.39 3.67 -3.90
C PRO A 32 -21.21 4.58 -5.13
N ASN A 33 -20.08 5.28 -5.16
CA ASN A 33 -19.67 6.17 -6.26
C ASN A 33 -20.58 7.39 -6.52
N LEU A 34 -21.54 7.72 -5.65
CA LEU A 34 -22.33 8.94 -5.75
C LEU A 34 -21.61 10.07 -5.00
N LEU A 35 -21.40 11.22 -5.66
CA LEU A 35 -20.70 12.37 -5.10
C LEU A 35 -21.65 13.36 -4.44
N ILE A 36 -21.17 14.10 -3.46
CA ILE A 36 -21.91 15.17 -2.78
C ILE A 36 -22.44 16.18 -3.83
N GLY A 37 -23.72 16.54 -3.70
CA GLY A 37 -24.43 17.48 -4.58
C GLY A 37 -24.94 16.86 -5.91
N GLU A 38 -24.62 15.59 -6.20
CA GLU A 38 -25.18 14.92 -7.36
C GLU A 38 -26.64 14.54 -7.15
N LYS A 39 -27.40 14.55 -8.23
CA LYS A 39 -28.77 14.01 -8.29
C LYS A 39 -28.80 12.76 -9.16
N ALA A 40 -29.35 11.69 -8.64
CA ALA A 40 -29.35 10.38 -9.33
C ALA A 40 -30.66 9.64 -9.11
N LYS A 41 -31.02 8.81 -10.09
CA LYS A 41 -32.00 7.74 -9.93
C LYS A 41 -31.25 6.51 -9.41
N ILE A 42 -31.64 6.01 -8.26
CA ILE A 42 -31.03 4.86 -7.60
C ILE A 42 -32.02 3.72 -7.46
N LYS A 43 -31.48 2.48 -7.34
CA LYS A 43 -32.25 1.28 -7.00
C LYS A 43 -31.79 0.72 -5.68
N ILE A 44 -32.71 0.41 -4.80
CA ILE A 44 -32.41 -0.20 -3.50
C ILE A 44 -32.04 -1.68 -3.71
N VAL A 45 -30.85 -2.06 -3.22
CA VAL A 45 -30.33 -3.44 -3.35
C VAL A 45 -30.40 -4.20 -2.02
N LYS A 46 -30.35 -3.51 -0.88
CA LYS A 46 -30.43 -4.13 0.45
C LYS A 46 -31.05 -3.13 1.45
N VAL A 47 -31.93 -3.64 2.31
CA VAL A 47 -32.54 -2.89 3.39
C VAL A 47 -32.20 -3.55 4.72
N ASN A 48 -31.65 -2.80 5.68
CA ASN A 48 -31.43 -3.19 7.06
C ASN A 48 -32.37 -2.37 7.98
N LYS A 49 -32.40 -2.65 9.29
CA LYS A 49 -33.28 -1.95 10.25
C LYS A 49 -33.06 -0.43 10.29
N LYS A 50 -31.81 0.06 10.17
CA LYS A 50 -31.46 1.49 10.37
C LYS A 50 -30.92 2.18 9.13
N TYR A 51 -30.59 1.43 8.08
CA TYR A 51 -30.01 1.97 6.84
C TYR A 51 -30.23 1.02 5.67
N ALA A 52 -30.07 1.53 4.46
CA ALA A 52 -30.15 0.73 3.23
C ALA A 52 -28.94 0.98 2.33
N PHE A 53 -28.82 0.14 1.29
CA PHE A 53 -27.85 0.31 0.21
C PHE A 53 -28.59 0.46 -1.12
N GLY A 54 -28.12 1.39 -1.92
CA GLY A 54 -28.60 1.63 -3.28
C GLY A 54 -27.46 1.56 -4.28
N ILE A 55 -27.82 1.43 -5.55
CA ILE A 55 -26.89 1.56 -6.69
C ILE A 55 -27.42 2.63 -7.64
N ILE A 56 -26.53 3.36 -8.29
CA ILE A 56 -26.86 4.34 -9.31
C ILE A 56 -27.40 3.60 -10.53
N ILE A 57 -28.61 3.95 -11.01
CA ILE A 57 -29.17 3.53 -12.29
C ILE A 57 -28.86 4.58 -13.35
N GLU A 58 -29.12 5.86 -12.99
CA GLU A 58 -28.96 7.00 -13.89
C GLU A 58 -28.48 8.20 -13.09
N LEU A 59 -27.48 8.91 -13.61
CA LEU A 59 -26.99 10.14 -13.05
C LEU A 59 -27.71 11.32 -13.72
N LEU A 60 -28.60 11.98 -13.00
CA LEU A 60 -29.45 13.06 -13.54
C LEU A 60 -28.75 14.41 -13.55
N LYS A 61 -27.92 14.67 -12.53
CA LYS A 61 -27.11 15.90 -12.42
C LYS A 61 -25.75 15.53 -11.87
N PRO A 62 -24.70 15.43 -12.71
CA PRO A 62 -23.34 15.17 -12.25
C PRO A 62 -22.74 16.36 -11.50
N SER A 63 -21.80 16.07 -10.61
CA SER A 63 -20.93 17.06 -9.99
C SER A 63 -19.87 17.55 -10.98
N ILE A 64 -19.42 18.80 -10.85
CA ILE A 64 -18.26 19.33 -11.61
C ILE A 64 -16.99 18.55 -11.30
N ASN A 65 -16.91 17.90 -10.15
CA ASN A 65 -15.80 17.09 -9.68
C ASN A 65 -15.82 15.66 -10.24
N ARG A 66 -16.88 15.27 -10.95
CA ARG A 66 -16.97 13.98 -11.62
C ARG A 66 -16.21 14.02 -12.93
N GLN A 67 -15.44 12.95 -13.18
CA GLN A 67 -14.77 12.76 -14.48
C GLN A 67 -15.17 11.43 -15.11
N GLU A 68 -14.93 11.32 -16.41
CA GLU A 68 -15.10 10.05 -17.13
C GLU A 68 -14.06 9.03 -16.69
N LEU A 69 -14.48 7.76 -16.73
CA LEU A 69 -13.61 6.64 -16.39
C LEU A 69 -12.68 6.34 -17.56
N THR A 70 -11.39 6.51 -17.38
CA THR A 70 -10.37 6.24 -18.42
C THR A 70 -9.98 4.76 -18.51
N CYS A 71 -10.22 3.97 -17.45
CA CYS A 71 -9.92 2.54 -17.41
C CYS A 71 -11.14 1.73 -17.91
N GLU A 72 -10.94 0.87 -18.90
CA GLU A 72 -12.00 0.05 -19.52
C GLU A 72 -12.73 -0.87 -18.53
N VAL A 73 -12.05 -1.27 -17.45
CA VAL A 73 -12.57 -2.19 -16.43
C VAL A 73 -12.89 -1.52 -15.08
N ALA A 74 -12.84 -0.19 -15.02
CA ALA A 74 -13.01 0.56 -13.75
C ALA A 74 -14.33 0.23 -13.03
N LYS A 75 -15.42 -0.09 -13.74
CA LYS A 75 -16.72 -0.44 -13.15
C LYS A 75 -16.77 -1.83 -12.53
N THR A 76 -15.82 -2.69 -12.83
CA THR A 76 -15.83 -4.11 -12.42
C THR A 76 -14.60 -4.52 -11.61
N CYS A 77 -13.46 -3.92 -11.89
CA CYS A 77 -12.20 -4.17 -11.19
C CYS A 77 -12.25 -3.62 -9.75
N GLY A 78 -11.74 -4.39 -8.78
CA GLY A 78 -11.65 -3.97 -7.38
C GLY A 78 -10.44 -3.09 -7.04
N GLY A 79 -9.57 -2.77 -8.01
CA GLY A 79 -8.29 -2.09 -7.73
C GLY A 79 -8.42 -0.60 -7.43
N CYS A 80 -9.36 0.10 -8.05
CA CYS A 80 -9.53 1.55 -7.92
C CYS A 80 -10.96 1.91 -7.51
N GLN A 81 -11.11 2.79 -6.53
CA GLN A 81 -12.42 3.22 -6.03
C GLN A 81 -12.76 4.66 -6.41
N LEU A 82 -11.76 5.51 -6.73
CA LEU A 82 -11.96 6.97 -6.86
C LEU A 82 -11.79 7.51 -8.28
N GLN A 83 -11.62 6.67 -9.32
CA GLN A 83 -11.37 7.13 -10.70
C GLN A 83 -12.48 8.03 -11.29
N HIS A 84 -13.69 7.99 -10.74
CA HIS A 84 -14.81 8.84 -11.16
C HIS A 84 -14.74 10.26 -10.59
N MET A 85 -13.78 10.56 -9.71
CA MET A 85 -13.50 11.86 -9.12
C MET A 85 -12.29 12.49 -9.80
N SER A 86 -12.32 13.81 -10.06
CA SER A 86 -11.11 14.56 -10.42
C SER A 86 -10.05 14.40 -9.35
N TYR A 87 -8.77 14.42 -9.72
CA TYR A 87 -7.71 14.14 -8.74
C TYR A 87 -7.67 15.17 -7.60
N ALA A 88 -7.91 16.44 -7.91
CA ALA A 88 -8.03 17.47 -6.88
C ALA A 88 -9.15 17.13 -5.87
N TYR A 89 -10.30 16.64 -6.35
CA TYR A 89 -11.38 16.25 -5.47
C TYR A 89 -11.08 14.95 -4.68
N GLN A 90 -10.30 14.02 -5.24
CA GLN A 90 -9.81 12.85 -4.47
C GLN A 90 -8.97 13.28 -3.28
N LEU A 91 -8.09 14.28 -3.45
CA LEU A 91 -7.26 14.83 -2.36
C LEU A 91 -8.13 15.51 -1.30
N ASP A 92 -9.09 16.35 -1.69
CA ASP A 92 -10.03 17.00 -0.76
C ASP A 92 -10.89 15.97 0.00
N TYR A 93 -11.39 14.95 -0.70
CA TYR A 93 -12.15 13.85 -0.11
C TYR A 93 -11.32 13.11 0.95
N LYS A 94 -10.10 12.69 0.63
CA LYS A 94 -9.20 12.02 1.57
C LYS A 94 -8.84 12.92 2.76
N TYR A 95 -8.49 14.18 2.50
CA TYR A 95 -8.16 15.15 3.53
C TYR A 95 -9.31 15.38 4.51
N LYS A 96 -10.53 15.59 4.01
CA LYS A 96 -11.75 15.75 4.81
C LYS A 96 -11.94 14.57 5.77
N HIS A 97 -11.81 13.34 5.28
CA HIS A 97 -11.99 12.15 6.11
C HIS A 97 -10.87 11.95 7.12
N VAL A 98 -9.63 12.22 6.76
CA VAL A 98 -8.49 12.17 7.69
C VAL A 98 -8.67 13.23 8.79
N LYS A 99 -8.99 14.47 8.43
CA LYS A 99 -9.18 15.56 9.40
C LYS A 99 -10.24 15.25 10.46
N LYS A 100 -11.34 14.59 10.08
CA LYS A 100 -12.39 14.16 11.02
C LYS A 100 -11.89 13.16 12.08
N LEU A 101 -10.82 12.39 11.81
CA LEU A 101 -10.29 11.39 12.74
C LEU A 101 -9.37 11.99 13.81
N PHE A 102 -8.77 13.15 13.55
CA PHE A 102 -7.74 13.77 14.39
C PHE A 102 -8.24 15.11 15.00
N GLU A 103 -9.41 15.06 15.66
CA GLU A 103 -9.95 16.22 16.34
C GLU A 103 -9.00 16.73 17.42
N GLY A 104 -8.70 18.03 17.39
CA GLY A 104 -7.76 18.68 18.31
C GLY A 104 -6.28 18.48 17.97
N ILE A 105 -5.96 17.80 16.86
CA ILE A 105 -4.59 17.64 16.32
C ILE A 105 -4.52 18.38 14.98
N GLU A 106 -3.42 19.09 14.73
CA GLU A 106 -3.19 19.71 13.42
C GLU A 106 -3.06 18.62 12.33
N VAL A 107 -3.91 18.71 11.30
CA VAL A 107 -3.76 17.90 10.09
C VAL A 107 -3.28 18.80 8.97
N LYS A 108 -2.05 18.58 8.50
CA LYS A 108 -1.46 19.34 7.39
C LYS A 108 -2.15 19.01 6.07
N PRO A 109 -2.10 19.90 5.07
CA PRO A 109 -2.62 19.61 3.73
C PRO A 109 -2.03 18.31 3.17
N ILE A 110 -2.86 17.51 2.50
CA ILE A 110 -2.43 16.23 1.91
C ILE A 110 -1.42 16.47 0.78
N LEU A 111 -0.35 15.68 0.75
CA LEU A 111 0.63 15.71 -0.32
C LEU A 111 0.22 14.72 -1.42
N GLY A 112 -0.17 15.27 -2.57
CA GLY A 112 -0.56 14.50 -3.75
C GLY A 112 0.59 14.30 -4.74
N MET A 113 0.26 13.71 -5.91
CA MET A 113 1.18 13.53 -7.04
C MET A 113 0.85 14.51 -8.17
N ASP A 114 1.85 14.91 -8.95
CA ASP A 114 1.64 15.67 -10.19
C ASP A 114 0.94 14.80 -11.24
N ASN A 115 1.38 13.54 -11.39
CA ASN A 115 0.73 12.55 -12.24
C ASN A 115 0.25 11.34 -11.42
N PRO A 116 -1.06 11.20 -11.14
CA PRO A 116 -1.61 10.14 -10.32
C PRO A 116 -1.86 8.82 -11.08
N TRP A 117 -1.19 8.62 -12.21
CA TRP A 117 -1.29 7.44 -13.06
C TRP A 117 0.07 6.78 -13.25
N TYR A 118 0.07 5.47 -13.60
CA TYR A 118 1.26 4.67 -13.91
C TYR A 118 2.34 4.69 -12.82
N TYR A 119 1.95 4.82 -11.57
CA TYR A 119 2.86 5.00 -10.44
C TYR A 119 3.27 3.70 -9.73
N ARG A 120 2.50 2.61 -9.93
CA ARG A 120 2.76 1.36 -9.21
C ARG A 120 3.86 0.56 -9.89
N ASN A 121 4.93 0.32 -9.14
CA ASN A 121 6.09 -0.46 -9.56
C ASN A 121 5.93 -1.97 -9.35
N LYS A 122 4.77 -2.44 -8.86
CA LYS A 122 4.52 -3.85 -8.58
C LYS A 122 3.05 -4.24 -8.81
N ALA A 123 2.85 -5.34 -9.54
CA ALA A 123 1.55 -5.95 -9.75
C ALA A 123 1.56 -7.45 -9.46
N GLN A 124 0.42 -7.98 -9.00
CA GLN A 124 0.17 -9.40 -8.84
C GLN A 124 -1.11 -9.74 -9.60
N PHE A 125 -0.95 -10.53 -10.66
CA PHE A 125 -2.03 -10.89 -11.57
C PHE A 125 -2.50 -12.32 -11.29
N PRO A 126 -3.71 -12.56 -10.75
CA PRO A 126 -4.28 -13.89 -10.70
C PRO A 126 -4.44 -14.48 -12.09
N VAL A 127 -4.17 -15.77 -12.19
CA VAL A 127 -4.37 -16.59 -13.40
C VAL A 127 -5.46 -17.61 -13.14
N LYS A 128 -6.47 -17.66 -14.00
CA LYS A 128 -7.57 -18.62 -13.91
C LYS A 128 -7.93 -19.18 -15.29
N ILE A 129 -8.51 -20.34 -15.31
CA ILE A 129 -9.14 -20.90 -16.50
C ILE A 129 -10.66 -20.84 -16.30
N LYS A 130 -11.38 -20.19 -17.21
CA LYS A 130 -12.82 -20.11 -17.22
C LYS A 130 -13.31 -20.32 -18.65
N ASP A 131 -14.31 -21.19 -18.83
CA ASP A 131 -14.91 -21.52 -20.11
C ASP A 131 -13.87 -21.89 -21.20
N GLY A 132 -12.84 -22.68 -20.81
CA GLY A 132 -11.76 -23.11 -21.69
C GLY A 132 -10.78 -22.01 -22.12
N LYS A 133 -10.83 -20.82 -21.52
CA LYS A 133 -9.95 -19.68 -21.81
C LYS A 133 -9.14 -19.27 -20.59
N VAL A 134 -7.88 -18.85 -20.83
CA VAL A 134 -7.05 -18.26 -19.78
C VAL A 134 -7.52 -16.84 -19.50
N GLN A 135 -7.76 -16.56 -18.22
CA GLN A 135 -8.01 -15.21 -17.71
C GLN A 135 -6.83 -14.81 -16.81
N MET A 136 -6.21 -13.67 -17.12
CA MET A 136 -5.17 -13.04 -16.29
C MET A 136 -5.49 -11.55 -16.20
N GLY A 137 -5.47 -10.99 -14.97
CA GLY A 137 -5.87 -9.59 -14.76
C GLY A 137 -5.95 -9.26 -13.28
N PHE A 138 -7.05 -8.66 -12.84
CA PHE A 138 -7.28 -8.29 -11.43
C PHE A 138 -8.56 -8.91 -10.90
N TYR A 139 -8.72 -8.99 -9.59
CA TYR A 139 -9.97 -9.47 -9.00
C TYR A 139 -11.10 -8.45 -9.20
N ARG A 140 -12.29 -8.97 -9.50
CA ARG A 140 -13.54 -8.21 -9.45
C ARG A 140 -13.80 -7.74 -8.02
N GLN A 141 -14.38 -6.57 -7.88
CA GLN A 141 -14.76 -6.04 -6.57
C GLN A 141 -15.69 -7.03 -5.83
N HIS A 142 -15.37 -7.32 -4.58
CA HIS A 142 -16.07 -8.28 -3.70
C HIS A 142 -16.21 -9.71 -4.26
N SER A 143 -15.28 -10.13 -5.11
CA SER A 143 -15.30 -11.46 -5.73
C SER A 143 -13.88 -11.99 -5.97
N ASN A 144 -13.76 -13.31 -6.12
CA ASN A 144 -12.54 -13.96 -6.60
C ASN A 144 -12.53 -14.15 -8.13
N ASP A 145 -13.51 -13.63 -8.86
CA ASP A 145 -13.50 -13.65 -10.33
C ASP A 145 -12.39 -12.74 -10.87
N VAL A 146 -11.76 -13.16 -11.96
CA VAL A 146 -10.73 -12.37 -12.63
C VAL A 146 -11.36 -11.50 -13.70
N VAL A 147 -11.04 -10.21 -13.67
CA VAL A 147 -11.35 -9.23 -14.70
C VAL A 147 -10.09 -9.04 -15.54
N THR A 148 -10.18 -9.44 -16.81
CA THR A 148 -9.10 -9.23 -17.77
C THR A 148 -9.13 -7.79 -18.29
N CYS A 149 -7.96 -7.18 -18.45
CA CYS A 149 -7.80 -5.86 -19.06
C CYS A 149 -6.62 -5.88 -20.03
N LYS A 150 -6.57 -4.95 -20.94
CA LYS A 150 -5.43 -4.77 -21.85
C LYS A 150 -4.30 -4.04 -21.16
N GLU A 151 -4.65 -3.08 -20.30
CA GLU A 151 -3.74 -2.20 -19.60
C GLU A 151 -4.35 -1.82 -18.24
N CYS A 152 -3.50 -1.63 -17.23
CA CYS A 152 -3.89 -1.06 -15.96
C CYS A 152 -3.31 0.35 -15.80
N LYS A 153 -4.17 1.36 -15.76
CA LYS A 153 -3.78 2.79 -15.74
C LYS A 153 -2.99 3.23 -14.50
N ILE A 154 -2.96 2.45 -13.42
CA ILE A 154 -2.15 2.76 -12.23
C ILE A 154 -0.85 1.96 -12.19
N GLN A 155 -0.69 0.88 -12.97
CA GLN A 155 0.56 0.14 -13.05
C GLN A 155 1.52 0.82 -14.03
N ASP A 156 2.81 0.78 -13.70
CA ASP A 156 3.89 1.28 -14.55
C ASP A 156 3.79 0.76 -15.99
N HIS A 157 4.27 1.53 -16.97
CA HIS A 157 4.18 1.19 -18.39
C HIS A 157 4.91 -0.11 -18.71
N VAL A 158 6.11 -0.32 -18.15
CA VAL A 158 6.92 -1.54 -18.37
C VAL A 158 6.20 -2.76 -17.81
N ILE A 159 5.55 -2.63 -16.64
CA ILE A 159 4.71 -3.71 -16.10
C ILE A 159 3.56 -4.06 -17.06
N ASN A 160 2.90 -3.05 -17.65
CA ASN A 160 1.83 -3.27 -18.62
C ASN A 160 2.34 -3.96 -19.90
N GLU A 161 3.54 -3.62 -20.38
CA GLU A 161 4.17 -4.26 -21.54
C GLU A 161 4.48 -5.74 -21.29
N VAL A 162 5.13 -6.05 -20.15
CA VAL A 162 5.43 -7.43 -19.74
C VAL A 162 4.14 -8.22 -19.51
N PHE A 163 3.15 -7.63 -18.85
CA PHE A 163 1.83 -8.23 -18.64
C PHE A 163 1.14 -8.57 -19.97
N SER A 164 1.10 -7.64 -20.92
CA SER A 164 0.52 -7.84 -22.25
C SER A 164 1.24 -8.94 -23.03
N PHE A 165 2.58 -9.00 -22.94
CA PHE A 165 3.36 -10.06 -23.54
C PHE A 165 3.00 -11.42 -22.96
N ILE A 166 2.96 -11.57 -21.63
CA ILE A 166 2.58 -12.81 -20.97
C ILE A 166 1.15 -13.21 -21.34
N GLN A 167 0.19 -12.27 -21.33
CA GLN A 167 -1.20 -12.55 -21.72
C GLN A 167 -1.31 -13.16 -23.12
N LYS A 168 -0.51 -12.70 -24.06
CA LYS A 168 -0.51 -13.20 -25.45
C LYS A 168 0.14 -14.58 -25.61
N LYS A 169 1.05 -14.93 -24.69
CA LYS A 169 1.88 -16.15 -24.80
C LYS A 169 1.43 -17.28 -23.88
N ILE A 170 0.69 -16.95 -22.83
CA ILE A 170 0.22 -17.94 -21.86
C ILE A 170 -0.77 -18.92 -22.51
N THR A 171 -0.51 -20.22 -22.40
CA THR A 171 -1.38 -21.27 -22.90
C THR A 171 -2.24 -21.88 -21.79
N LEU A 172 -3.27 -22.63 -22.15
CA LEU A 172 -4.06 -23.40 -21.18
C LEU A 172 -3.19 -24.34 -20.33
N LYS A 173 -2.21 -25.00 -20.95
CA LYS A 173 -1.30 -25.91 -20.27
C LYS A 173 -0.46 -25.19 -19.22
N MET A 174 0.05 -23.99 -19.51
CA MET A 174 0.75 -23.14 -18.55
C MET A 174 -0.16 -22.70 -17.40
N ALA A 175 -1.37 -22.23 -17.74
CA ALA A 175 -2.34 -21.69 -16.80
C ALA A 175 -2.86 -22.74 -15.79
N GLN A 176 -2.86 -24.04 -16.13
CA GLN A 176 -3.23 -25.13 -15.22
C GLN A 176 -2.26 -25.24 -14.03
N ASP A 177 -1.00 -24.88 -14.23
CA ASP A 177 0.06 -24.94 -13.22
C ASP A 177 0.28 -23.59 -12.51
N LEU A 178 -0.32 -22.51 -13.00
CA LEU A 178 -0.15 -21.17 -12.46
C LEU A 178 -1.35 -20.74 -11.60
N ARG A 179 -1.04 -19.98 -10.55
CA ARG A 179 -1.98 -19.30 -9.68
C ARG A 179 -1.93 -17.79 -9.87
N HIS A 180 -0.70 -17.23 -9.93
CA HIS A 180 -0.45 -15.80 -10.11
C HIS A 180 0.79 -15.58 -10.97
N VAL A 181 0.87 -14.40 -11.57
CA VAL A 181 2.09 -13.81 -12.10
C VAL A 181 2.33 -12.50 -11.34
N PHE A 182 3.51 -12.36 -10.77
CA PHE A 182 3.97 -11.15 -10.13
C PHE A 182 4.98 -10.46 -11.04
N ILE A 183 4.85 -9.15 -11.22
CA ILE A 183 5.80 -8.34 -12.00
C ILE A 183 6.18 -7.13 -11.15
N ARG A 184 7.47 -6.84 -11.09
CA ARG A 184 8.02 -5.64 -10.46
C ARG A 184 9.00 -4.97 -11.42
N HIS A 185 8.96 -3.65 -11.50
CA HIS A 185 9.88 -2.82 -12.22
C HIS A 185 10.51 -1.83 -11.25
N SER A 186 11.85 -1.77 -11.18
CA SER A 186 12.56 -0.87 -10.26
C SER A 186 12.83 0.49 -10.90
N SER A 187 13.19 1.46 -10.06
CA SER A 187 13.66 2.79 -10.49
C SER A 187 14.99 2.73 -11.25
N THR A 188 15.77 1.64 -11.09
CA THR A 188 17.01 1.37 -11.83
C THR A 188 16.78 0.63 -13.16
N ASP A 189 15.52 0.56 -13.62
CA ASP A 189 15.09 -0.10 -14.86
C ASP A 189 15.28 -1.62 -14.88
N GLU A 190 15.32 -2.28 -13.72
CA GLU A 190 15.37 -3.75 -13.63
C GLU A 190 13.95 -4.33 -13.51
N ILE A 191 13.70 -5.43 -14.23
CA ILE A 191 12.42 -6.16 -14.19
C ILE A 191 12.59 -7.50 -13.48
N GLN A 192 11.68 -7.75 -12.54
CA GLN A 192 11.51 -9.04 -11.89
C GLN A 192 10.16 -9.65 -12.26
N VAL A 193 10.16 -10.89 -12.74
CA VAL A 193 8.95 -11.68 -13.01
C VAL A 193 8.94 -12.91 -12.11
N VAL A 194 7.85 -13.10 -11.35
CA VAL A 194 7.69 -14.31 -10.54
C VAL A 194 6.44 -15.05 -10.98
N PHE A 195 6.62 -16.27 -11.42
CA PHE A 195 5.53 -17.19 -11.70
C PHE A 195 5.20 -17.98 -10.43
N ILE A 196 3.96 -17.94 -9.98
CA ILE A 196 3.53 -18.60 -8.75
C ILE A 196 2.59 -19.74 -9.10
N GLY A 197 2.91 -20.97 -8.68
CA GLY A 197 2.11 -22.11 -9.05
C GLY A 197 2.66 -23.46 -8.54
N LYS A 198 2.30 -24.54 -9.24
CA LYS A 198 2.57 -25.91 -8.83
C LYS A 198 3.78 -26.53 -9.51
N ASN A 199 4.04 -26.16 -10.78
CA ASN A 199 5.05 -26.82 -11.61
C ASN A 199 5.61 -25.84 -12.65
N GLU A 200 6.92 -25.69 -12.68
CA GLU A 200 7.64 -24.78 -13.57
C GLU A 200 7.84 -25.29 -14.99
N LYS A 201 7.72 -26.62 -15.24
CA LYS A 201 8.12 -27.23 -16.51
C LYS A 201 7.50 -26.56 -17.74
N ASN A 202 6.22 -26.18 -17.64
CA ASN A 202 5.53 -25.52 -18.75
C ASN A 202 5.87 -24.03 -18.90
N ILE A 203 6.58 -23.43 -17.91
CA ILE A 203 6.91 -22.00 -17.87
C ILE A 203 8.31 -21.70 -18.41
N VAL A 204 9.21 -22.68 -18.46
CA VAL A 204 10.61 -22.48 -18.91
C VAL A 204 10.66 -21.80 -20.28
N SER A 205 9.89 -22.27 -21.25
CA SER A 205 9.86 -21.68 -22.60
C SER A 205 9.36 -20.23 -22.60
N LEU A 206 8.41 -19.88 -21.73
CA LEU A 206 7.91 -18.49 -21.58
C LEU A 206 8.98 -17.62 -20.91
N SER A 207 9.69 -18.16 -19.92
CA SER A 207 10.84 -17.49 -19.29
C SER A 207 11.93 -17.15 -20.31
N ASP A 208 12.27 -18.11 -21.21
CA ASP A 208 13.24 -17.86 -22.29
C ASP A 208 12.78 -16.79 -23.28
N GLN A 209 11.50 -16.77 -23.63
CA GLN A 209 10.93 -15.72 -24.50
C GLN A 209 10.98 -14.34 -23.82
N LEU A 210 10.66 -14.26 -22.52
CA LEU A 210 10.69 -13.01 -21.75
C LEU A 210 12.09 -12.39 -21.73
N LYS A 211 13.11 -13.16 -21.31
CA LYS A 211 14.49 -12.64 -21.23
C LYS A 211 15.06 -12.23 -22.60
N ASN A 212 14.61 -12.86 -23.68
CA ASN A 212 15.04 -12.52 -25.04
C ASN A 212 14.29 -11.30 -25.62
N THR A 213 13.11 -10.96 -25.05
CA THR A 213 12.30 -9.83 -25.51
C THR A 213 12.58 -8.55 -24.72
N PHE A 214 12.79 -8.67 -23.42
CA PHE A 214 13.01 -7.54 -22.50
C PHE A 214 14.42 -7.61 -21.92
N ALA A 215 15.33 -6.79 -22.46
CA ALA A 215 16.75 -6.80 -22.10
C ALA A 215 17.01 -6.41 -20.63
N ASN A 216 16.10 -5.67 -20.01
CA ASN A 216 16.15 -5.22 -18.62
C ASN A 216 15.52 -6.21 -17.62
N ILE A 217 15.10 -7.42 -18.05
CA ILE A 217 14.77 -8.49 -17.12
C ILE A 217 16.06 -9.04 -16.50
N THR A 218 16.21 -8.85 -15.19
CA THR A 218 17.34 -9.33 -14.38
C THR A 218 16.97 -10.47 -13.45
N SER A 219 15.65 -10.74 -13.29
CA SER A 219 15.14 -11.76 -12.37
C SER A 219 13.89 -12.44 -12.93
N ILE A 220 13.96 -13.77 -13.13
CA ILE A 220 12.77 -14.61 -13.34
C ILE A 220 12.80 -15.75 -12.34
N VAL A 221 11.76 -15.86 -11.53
CA VAL A 221 11.64 -16.84 -10.45
C VAL A 221 10.36 -17.65 -10.62
N PHE A 222 10.41 -18.94 -10.33
CA PHE A 222 9.23 -19.77 -10.10
C PHE A 222 9.08 -20.02 -8.61
N ASN A 223 7.97 -19.57 -8.03
CA ASN A 223 7.64 -19.77 -6.62
C ASN A 223 6.56 -20.84 -6.48
N TYR A 224 6.88 -21.89 -5.73
CA TYR A 224 5.96 -23.01 -5.52
C TYR A 224 4.91 -22.68 -4.47
N ASN A 225 3.66 -22.67 -4.88
CA ASN A 225 2.52 -22.46 -3.98
C ASN A 225 1.31 -23.27 -4.45
N THR A 226 0.97 -24.30 -3.69
CA THR A 226 -0.21 -25.16 -3.90
C THR A 226 -1.37 -24.83 -2.97
N ARG A 227 -1.25 -23.78 -2.13
CA ARG A 227 -2.24 -23.36 -1.13
C ARG A 227 -3.50 -22.80 -1.81
N ASN A 228 -4.64 -22.96 -1.15
CA ASN A 228 -5.93 -22.42 -1.60
C ASN A 228 -6.41 -21.22 -0.76
N ASP A 229 -5.52 -20.66 0.06
CA ASP A 229 -5.78 -19.47 0.88
C ASP A 229 -5.33 -18.16 0.19
N ASN A 230 -5.36 -17.05 0.95
CA ASN A 230 -4.98 -15.72 0.46
C ASN A 230 -3.46 -15.49 0.42
N VAL A 231 -2.64 -16.43 0.89
CA VAL A 231 -1.17 -16.31 0.83
C VAL A 231 -0.72 -16.58 -0.60
N ILE A 232 -0.14 -15.58 -1.25
CA ILE A 232 0.24 -15.63 -2.66
C ILE A 232 1.59 -16.31 -2.85
N LEU A 233 2.61 -15.94 -2.07
CA LEU A 233 3.96 -16.49 -2.17
C LEU A 233 4.11 -17.69 -1.24
N GLY A 234 4.68 -18.78 -1.76
CA GLY A 234 5.05 -19.96 -0.99
C GLY A 234 6.50 -19.89 -0.45
N ASP A 235 6.89 -20.89 0.32
CA ASP A 235 8.17 -20.90 1.01
C ASP A 235 9.34 -21.24 0.08
N THR A 236 9.14 -22.17 -0.86
CA THR A 236 10.17 -22.66 -1.77
C THR A 236 10.06 -22.01 -3.15
N TYR A 237 11.21 -21.88 -3.82
CA TYR A 237 11.27 -21.30 -5.15
C TYR A 237 12.46 -21.82 -5.95
N LYS A 238 12.48 -21.52 -7.24
CA LYS A 238 13.57 -21.80 -8.18
C LYS A 238 13.83 -20.56 -9.03
N VAL A 239 15.06 -20.13 -9.11
CA VAL A 239 15.48 -19.10 -10.06
C VAL A 239 15.54 -19.72 -11.44
N LEU A 240 14.79 -19.17 -12.39
CA LEU A 240 14.78 -19.59 -13.79
C LEU A 240 15.76 -18.78 -14.63
N TYR A 241 15.98 -17.51 -14.27
CA TYR A 241 16.96 -16.63 -14.91
C TYR A 241 17.44 -15.53 -13.96
N GLY A 242 18.72 -15.19 -14.00
CA GLY A 242 19.32 -14.10 -13.25
C GLY A 242 19.32 -14.33 -11.72
N ASN A 243 18.86 -13.35 -10.98
CA ASN A 243 18.86 -13.34 -9.52
C ASN A 243 17.44 -13.58 -8.95
N ASP A 244 17.34 -13.80 -7.63
CA ASP A 244 16.07 -13.79 -6.90
C ASP A 244 15.69 -12.39 -6.37
N TYR A 245 16.47 -11.38 -6.73
CA TYR A 245 16.29 -9.97 -6.35
C TYR A 245 16.48 -9.04 -7.54
N ILE A 246 16.07 -7.79 -7.36
CA ILE A 246 16.41 -6.64 -8.20
C ILE A 246 16.99 -5.54 -7.32
N ILE A 247 17.65 -4.56 -7.94
CA ILE A 247 18.10 -3.34 -7.26
C ILE A 247 17.03 -2.26 -7.41
N GLU A 248 16.67 -1.65 -6.31
CA GLU A 248 15.77 -0.49 -6.24
C GLU A 248 16.54 0.69 -5.65
N GLU A 249 16.08 1.91 -5.84
CA GLU A 249 16.67 3.10 -5.23
C GLU A 249 15.64 3.83 -4.35
N CYS A 250 16.08 4.29 -3.18
CA CYS A 250 15.27 5.02 -2.22
C CYS A 250 16.09 6.10 -1.53
N LEU A 251 15.76 7.39 -1.80
CA LEU A 251 16.46 8.55 -1.23
C LEU A 251 17.99 8.42 -1.32
N GLY A 252 18.49 8.04 -2.51
CA GLY A 252 19.91 7.88 -2.79
C GLY A 252 20.55 6.59 -2.29
N ASN A 253 19.82 5.71 -1.60
CA ASN A 253 20.30 4.40 -1.18
C ASN A 253 19.87 3.33 -2.15
N LYS A 254 20.78 2.43 -2.52
CA LYS A 254 20.47 1.21 -3.28
C LYS A 254 19.92 0.14 -2.34
N VAL A 255 18.84 -0.49 -2.75
CA VAL A 255 18.15 -1.53 -1.98
C VAL A 255 18.11 -2.81 -2.80
N LYS A 256 18.85 -3.83 -2.36
CA LYS A 256 18.72 -5.19 -2.88
C LYS A 256 17.36 -5.74 -2.43
N LEU A 257 16.45 -5.91 -3.36
CA LEU A 257 15.06 -6.20 -3.09
C LEU A 257 14.72 -7.62 -3.53
N HIS A 258 14.73 -8.56 -2.60
CA HIS A 258 14.30 -9.94 -2.84
C HIS A 258 12.81 -9.98 -3.24
N PHE A 259 12.40 -10.93 -4.11
CA PHE A 259 11.02 -10.97 -4.62
C PHE A 259 9.95 -11.13 -3.53
N LYS A 260 10.28 -11.73 -2.37
CA LYS A 260 9.37 -11.84 -1.21
C LYS A 260 9.32 -10.56 -0.37
N ALA A 261 10.31 -9.69 -0.48
CA ALA A 261 10.42 -8.52 0.37
C ALA A 261 9.32 -7.50 0.07
N PHE A 262 8.82 -6.88 1.16
CA PHE A 262 7.93 -5.72 1.04
C PHE A 262 8.73 -4.51 0.57
N PHE A 263 8.12 -3.72 -0.28
CA PHE A 263 8.59 -2.40 -0.69
C PHE A 263 7.38 -1.59 -1.13
N GLN A 264 7.41 -0.28 -0.88
CA GLN A 264 6.30 0.62 -1.24
C GLN A 264 6.07 0.58 -2.76
N VAL A 265 4.79 0.50 -3.14
CA VAL A 265 4.42 0.30 -4.56
C VAL A 265 4.41 1.58 -5.39
N ASN A 266 4.63 2.72 -4.77
CA ASN A 266 4.73 4.04 -5.38
C ASN A 266 6.06 4.69 -4.97
N PRO A 267 7.16 4.47 -5.72
CA PRO A 267 8.48 4.97 -5.34
C PRO A 267 8.52 6.49 -5.13
N LYS A 268 7.85 7.26 -6.00
CA LYS A 268 7.83 8.73 -5.89
C LYS A 268 7.18 9.21 -4.60
N GLN A 269 6.02 8.65 -4.24
CA GLN A 269 5.34 9.02 -2.99
C GLN A 269 5.99 8.39 -1.76
N MET A 270 6.71 7.29 -1.91
CA MET A 270 7.54 6.73 -0.84
C MET A 270 8.64 7.72 -0.43
N GLU A 271 9.34 8.32 -1.39
CA GLU A 271 10.36 9.35 -1.10
C GLU A 271 9.75 10.58 -0.42
N VAL A 272 8.56 11.01 -0.85
CA VAL A 272 7.80 12.07 -0.18
C VAL A 272 7.47 11.66 1.25
N LEU A 273 6.94 10.46 1.46
CA LEU A 273 6.56 9.94 2.78
C LEU A 273 7.75 9.90 3.74
N TYR A 274 8.87 9.31 3.30
CA TYR A 274 10.07 9.19 4.12
C TYR A 274 10.75 10.53 4.36
N SER A 275 10.75 11.45 3.38
CA SER A 275 11.19 12.83 3.57
C SER A 275 10.37 13.56 4.64
N GLN A 276 9.03 13.30 4.71
CA GLN A 276 8.20 13.87 5.77
C GLN A 276 8.50 13.22 7.14
N ALA A 277 8.84 11.93 7.18
CA ALA A 277 9.25 11.26 8.41
C ALA A 277 10.59 11.83 8.93
N ILE A 278 11.59 12.00 8.06
CA ILE A 278 12.88 12.64 8.39
C ILE A 278 12.65 14.07 8.88
N LYS A 279 11.82 14.84 8.20
CA LYS A 279 11.46 16.22 8.60
C LYS A 279 10.76 16.25 9.96
N ALA A 280 9.87 15.30 10.26
CA ALA A 280 9.18 15.19 11.54
C ALA A 280 10.17 14.91 12.69
N ALA A 281 11.17 14.09 12.44
CA ALA A 281 12.22 13.79 13.41
C ALA A 281 13.10 15.01 13.74
N ASN A 282 13.30 15.92 12.79
CA ASN A 282 14.15 17.12 12.96
C ASN A 282 15.51 16.77 13.55
N LEU A 283 16.25 15.91 12.84
CA LEU A 283 17.56 15.40 13.26
C LEU A 283 18.65 16.45 13.04
N THR A 284 19.67 16.43 13.91
CA THR A 284 20.85 17.32 13.89
C THR A 284 22.15 16.60 13.54
N GLY A 285 22.10 15.26 13.41
CA GLY A 285 23.25 14.40 13.20
C GLY A 285 23.86 13.84 14.50
N ASN A 286 23.26 14.13 15.66
CA ASN A 286 23.74 13.67 16.96
C ASN A 286 22.84 12.61 17.60
N GLU A 287 21.68 12.32 17.00
CA GLU A 287 20.65 11.48 17.56
C GLU A 287 20.96 9.99 17.36
N THR A 288 20.64 9.20 18.37
CA THR A 288 20.48 7.75 18.28
C THR A 288 19.03 7.44 17.95
N CYS A 289 18.80 6.80 16.80
CA CYS A 289 17.48 6.50 16.26
C CYS A 289 17.21 5.00 16.29
N ILE A 290 15.96 4.62 16.54
CA ILE A 290 15.45 3.25 16.36
C ILE A 290 14.46 3.23 15.20
N ASP A 291 14.59 2.23 14.31
CA ASP A 291 13.61 1.92 13.23
C ASP A 291 12.87 0.63 13.65
N MET A 292 11.67 0.79 14.24
CA MET A 292 10.85 -0.32 14.72
C MET A 292 10.00 -0.88 13.58
N TYR A 293 9.95 -2.21 13.48
CA TYR A 293 9.28 -2.94 12.37
C TYR A 293 9.98 -2.66 11.04
N ALA A 294 11.30 -2.69 11.03
CA ALA A 294 12.16 -2.14 9.99
C ALA A 294 11.99 -2.80 8.60
N GLY A 295 11.50 -4.04 8.52
CA GLY A 295 11.37 -4.77 7.26
C GLY A 295 12.71 -4.88 6.52
N THR A 296 12.79 -4.34 5.32
CA THR A 296 14.03 -4.29 4.52
C THR A 296 14.94 -3.10 4.86
N GLY A 297 14.62 -2.33 5.91
CA GLY A 297 15.46 -1.26 6.44
C GLY A 297 15.39 0.05 5.67
N THR A 298 14.40 0.27 4.85
CA THR A 298 14.35 1.46 3.97
C THR A 298 14.21 2.77 4.73
N ILE A 299 13.44 2.83 5.82
CA ILE A 299 13.30 4.02 6.66
C ILE A 299 14.61 4.26 7.41
N GLY A 300 15.14 3.24 8.09
CA GLY A 300 16.38 3.35 8.85
C GLY A 300 17.57 3.82 8.00
N MET A 301 17.75 3.26 6.80
CA MET A 301 18.79 3.71 5.87
C MET A 301 18.60 5.16 5.42
N ALA A 302 17.35 5.59 5.11
CA ALA A 302 17.09 6.98 4.75
C ALA A 302 17.36 7.95 5.91
N VAL A 303 17.02 7.54 7.14
CA VAL A 303 17.24 8.30 8.37
C VAL A 303 18.73 8.38 8.72
N SER A 304 19.51 7.31 8.46
CA SER A 304 20.92 7.21 8.87
C SER A 304 21.79 8.32 8.31
N GLN A 305 21.44 8.88 7.15
CA GLN A 305 22.15 10.02 6.55
C GLN A 305 22.05 11.31 7.39
N HIS A 306 21.15 11.35 8.38
CA HIS A 306 20.84 12.52 9.19
C HIS A 306 21.01 12.25 10.71
N ALA A 307 21.37 11.03 11.11
CA ALA A 307 21.47 10.59 12.49
C ALA A 307 22.92 10.20 12.84
N LYS A 308 23.27 10.20 14.13
CA LYS A 308 24.53 9.66 14.62
C LYS A 308 24.60 8.14 14.46
N SER A 309 23.51 7.47 14.79
CA SER A 309 23.38 6.01 14.68
C SER A 309 21.93 5.60 14.51
N VAL A 310 21.71 4.49 13.79
CA VAL A 310 20.38 3.88 13.62
C VAL A 310 20.46 2.40 13.94
N ILE A 311 19.53 1.92 14.77
CA ILE A 311 19.32 0.50 15.04
C ILE A 311 17.93 0.14 14.53
N GLY A 312 17.87 -0.75 13.54
CA GLY A 312 16.62 -1.30 13.03
C GLY A 312 16.26 -2.60 13.78
N VAL A 313 14.97 -2.75 14.10
CA VAL A 313 14.45 -3.92 14.83
C VAL A 313 13.39 -4.61 13.97
N GLU A 314 13.62 -5.89 13.67
CA GLU A 314 12.73 -6.70 12.84
C GLU A 314 12.76 -8.15 13.35
N ILE A 315 11.60 -8.81 13.37
CA ILE A 315 11.48 -10.18 13.86
C ILE A 315 11.84 -11.23 12.79
N VAL A 316 11.73 -10.87 11.51
CA VAL A 316 11.97 -11.78 10.38
C VAL A 316 13.46 -11.77 10.02
N LYS A 317 14.15 -12.88 10.32
CA LYS A 317 15.61 -12.99 10.11
C LYS A 317 16.03 -12.66 8.67
N GLU A 318 15.32 -13.17 7.66
CA GLU A 318 15.66 -12.94 6.25
C GLU A 318 15.54 -11.45 5.87
N ALA A 319 14.62 -10.72 6.48
CA ALA A 319 14.49 -9.27 6.29
C ALA A 319 15.66 -8.53 6.94
N VAL A 320 16.08 -8.93 8.15
CA VAL A 320 17.25 -8.38 8.85
C VAL A 320 18.54 -8.63 8.06
N ASP A 321 18.75 -9.86 7.58
CA ASP A 321 19.93 -10.20 6.78
C ASP A 321 19.98 -9.35 5.50
N ASN A 322 18.84 -9.15 4.83
CA ASN A 322 18.72 -8.30 3.65
C ASN A 322 18.96 -6.82 3.97
N ALA A 323 18.42 -6.32 5.11
CA ALA A 323 18.65 -4.94 5.55
C ALA A 323 20.13 -4.67 5.87
N ASN A 324 20.83 -5.59 6.56
CA ASN A 324 22.25 -5.49 6.83
C ASN A 324 23.11 -5.60 5.57
N ASP A 325 22.71 -6.39 4.58
CA ASP A 325 23.37 -6.41 3.26
C ASP A 325 23.20 -5.06 2.55
N ASN A 326 22.02 -4.45 2.67
CA ASN A 326 21.75 -3.14 2.10
C ASN A 326 22.58 -2.02 2.76
N THR A 327 22.77 -2.03 4.09
CA THR A 327 23.62 -1.05 4.77
C THR A 327 25.08 -1.14 4.32
N LYS A 328 25.60 -2.37 4.20
CA LYS A 328 26.97 -2.60 3.69
C LYS A 328 27.13 -2.09 2.26
N MET A 329 26.17 -2.37 1.39
CA MET A 329 26.19 -1.93 -0.01
C MET A 329 26.20 -0.41 -0.15
N ASN A 330 25.60 0.31 0.81
CA ASN A 330 25.55 1.77 0.85
C ASN A 330 26.60 2.41 1.77
N HIS A 331 27.55 1.65 2.33
CA HIS A 331 28.60 2.13 3.25
C HIS A 331 28.05 2.87 4.48
N LEU A 332 26.93 2.37 5.05
CA LEU A 332 26.25 2.95 6.21
C LEU A 332 26.67 2.21 7.49
N ASP A 333 27.93 2.35 7.92
CA ASP A 333 28.51 1.60 9.05
C ASP A 333 27.84 1.90 10.39
N HIS A 334 27.17 3.03 10.52
CA HIS A 334 26.44 3.49 11.71
C HIS A 334 24.94 3.11 11.69
N CYS A 335 24.52 2.29 10.71
CA CYS A 335 23.16 1.77 10.60
C CYS A 335 23.21 0.25 10.55
N HIS A 336 22.58 -0.42 11.52
CA HIS A 336 22.54 -1.88 11.58
C HIS A 336 21.19 -2.39 12.05
N TYR A 337 20.87 -3.64 11.70
CA TYR A 337 19.58 -4.26 12.00
C TYR A 337 19.77 -5.50 12.86
N VAL A 338 18.89 -5.66 13.86
CA VAL A 338 18.87 -6.80 14.78
C VAL A 338 17.60 -7.61 14.62
N CYS A 339 17.75 -8.96 14.67
CA CYS A 339 16.63 -9.88 14.62
C CYS A 339 16.10 -10.13 16.03
N GLN A 340 15.09 -9.36 16.42
CA GLN A 340 14.53 -9.42 17.77
C GLN A 340 13.06 -9.01 17.76
N ASP A 341 12.27 -9.52 18.70
CA ASP A 341 10.93 -8.99 18.96
C ASP A 341 11.02 -7.56 19.49
N ALA A 342 10.10 -6.70 19.10
CA ALA A 342 10.12 -5.28 19.47
C ALA A 342 9.97 -5.06 21.00
N THR A 343 9.21 -5.94 21.67
CA THR A 343 9.03 -5.89 23.14
C THR A 343 10.32 -6.26 23.86
N ASP A 344 10.96 -7.35 23.44
CA ASP A 344 12.23 -7.81 24.06
C ASP A 344 13.32 -6.76 23.84
N PHE A 345 13.41 -6.20 22.63
CA PHE A 345 14.34 -5.12 22.32
C PHE A 345 14.14 -3.89 23.25
N ALA A 346 12.89 -3.46 23.41
CA ALA A 346 12.56 -2.31 24.24
C ALA A 346 12.94 -2.54 25.72
N HIS A 347 12.77 -3.76 26.22
CA HIS A 347 13.18 -4.15 27.56
C HIS A 347 14.69 -4.12 27.76
N ASP A 348 15.45 -4.64 26.78
CA ASP A 348 16.91 -4.71 26.84
C ASP A 348 17.56 -3.31 26.77
N HIS A 349 16.89 -2.36 26.07
CA HIS A 349 17.41 -1.02 25.81
C HIS A 349 16.70 0.10 26.59
N LYS A 350 15.98 -0.22 27.67
CA LYS A 350 15.23 0.77 28.47
C LYS A 350 16.08 1.80 29.19
N GLU A 351 17.37 1.48 29.48
CA GLU A 351 18.34 2.36 30.10
C GLU A 351 19.22 3.12 29.11
N ASP A 352 19.08 2.80 27.79
CA ASP A 352 19.85 3.46 26.75
C ASP A 352 19.24 4.82 26.43
N LYS A 353 20.10 5.77 26.03
CA LYS A 353 19.61 7.06 25.53
C LYS A 353 19.18 6.92 24.09
N ILE A 354 17.87 6.85 23.87
CA ILE A 354 17.23 6.86 22.55
C ILE A 354 16.58 8.22 22.34
N ASP A 355 16.99 8.91 21.27
CA ASP A 355 16.47 10.25 20.99
C ASP A 355 15.19 10.21 20.14
N VAL A 356 15.15 9.33 19.11
CA VAL A 356 14.00 9.23 18.19
C VAL A 356 13.66 7.78 17.86
N ILE A 357 12.38 7.43 17.89
CA ILE A 357 11.88 6.14 17.40
C ILE A 357 10.99 6.37 16.17
N PHE A 358 11.31 5.70 15.08
CA PHE A 358 10.46 5.57 13.90
C PHE A 358 9.65 4.28 14.00
N ILE A 359 8.36 4.34 13.67
CA ILE A 359 7.43 3.22 13.76
C ILE A 359 6.65 3.15 12.45
N ASP A 360 6.70 2.00 11.75
CA ASP A 360 5.86 1.71 10.58
C ASP A 360 5.16 0.35 10.77
N PRO A 361 4.12 0.26 11.61
CA PRO A 361 3.49 -1.00 11.95
C PRO A 361 2.50 -1.46 10.86
N PRO A 362 2.08 -2.74 10.89
CA PRO A 362 1.08 -3.25 9.94
C PRO A 362 -0.27 -2.53 10.08
N ARG A 363 -1.17 -2.71 9.10
CA ARG A 363 -2.51 -2.06 9.01
C ARG A 363 -3.37 -2.08 10.28
N LYS A 364 -3.16 -3.05 11.16
CA LYS A 364 -3.88 -3.15 12.45
C LYS A 364 -3.40 -2.13 13.48
N GLY A 365 -2.32 -1.40 13.20
CA GLY A 365 -1.65 -0.51 14.14
C GLY A 365 -0.89 -1.29 15.21
N MET A 366 -0.49 -0.60 16.27
CA MET A 366 0.17 -1.18 17.42
C MET A 366 -0.83 -1.80 18.40
N THR A 367 -0.35 -2.74 19.19
CA THR A 367 -1.05 -3.17 20.42
C THR A 367 -0.76 -2.17 21.54
N GLU A 368 -1.63 -2.13 22.55
CA GLU A 368 -1.38 -1.28 23.73
C GLU A 368 -0.07 -1.64 24.43
N ASN A 369 0.24 -2.94 24.53
CA ASN A 369 1.53 -3.38 25.08
C ASN A 369 2.71 -2.91 24.22
N GLY A 370 2.64 -3.05 22.90
CA GLY A 370 3.70 -2.56 22.00
C GLY A 370 3.94 -1.04 22.14
N ILE A 371 2.88 -0.25 22.38
CA ILE A 371 3.02 1.18 22.69
C ILE A 371 3.73 1.37 24.04
N LYS A 372 3.31 0.65 25.08
CA LYS A 372 3.95 0.71 26.40
C LYS A 372 5.43 0.35 26.33
N ASP A 373 5.76 -0.74 25.62
CA ASP A 373 7.14 -1.19 25.44
C ASP A 373 7.99 -0.12 24.72
N THR A 374 7.46 0.47 23.65
CA THR A 374 8.13 1.59 22.95
C THR A 374 8.42 2.76 23.88
N ILE A 375 7.50 3.10 24.77
CA ILE A 375 7.62 4.23 25.70
C ILE A 375 8.61 3.94 26.84
N THR A 376 8.85 2.67 27.20
CA THR A 376 9.86 2.32 28.24
C THR A 376 11.26 2.79 27.88
N MET A 377 11.59 2.92 26.59
CA MET A 377 12.85 3.49 26.09
C MET A 377 12.92 5.02 26.22
N GLN A 378 11.84 5.68 26.64
CA GLN A 378 11.73 7.12 26.90
C GLN A 378 12.26 8.04 25.78
N PRO A 379 11.93 7.80 24.48
CA PRO A 379 12.43 8.65 23.41
C PRO A 379 11.94 10.09 23.55
N ASP A 380 12.75 11.06 23.10
CA ASP A 380 12.32 12.47 23.05
C ASP A 380 11.23 12.68 22.01
N LYS A 381 11.30 11.93 20.91
CA LYS A 381 10.35 12.00 19.78
C LYS A 381 9.98 10.62 19.25
N ILE A 382 8.75 10.50 18.76
CA ILE A 382 8.29 9.34 18.01
C ILE A 382 7.74 9.83 16.67
N VAL A 383 8.22 9.22 15.59
CA VAL A 383 7.69 9.44 14.22
C VAL A 383 6.92 8.19 13.83
N TYR A 384 5.60 8.32 13.70
CA TYR A 384 4.70 7.21 13.37
C TYR A 384 4.26 7.31 11.91
N VAL A 385 4.68 6.38 11.07
CA VAL A 385 4.20 6.18 9.69
C VAL A 385 3.04 5.20 9.72
N SER A 386 1.95 5.46 9.01
CA SER A 386 0.76 4.60 9.07
C SER A 386 -0.04 4.59 7.77
N CYS A 387 -0.33 3.39 7.28
CA CYS A 387 -1.23 3.17 6.14
C CYS A 387 -2.73 3.12 6.53
N ASN A 388 -3.08 3.34 7.80
CA ASN A 388 -4.46 3.33 8.28
C ASN A 388 -4.72 4.44 9.30
N PRO A 389 -5.29 5.58 8.87
CA PRO A 389 -5.55 6.71 9.76
C PRO A 389 -6.44 6.39 10.97
N LYS A 390 -7.34 5.39 10.86
CA LYS A 390 -8.24 5.00 11.97
C LYS A 390 -7.47 4.34 13.11
N THR A 391 -6.55 3.42 12.76
CA THR A 391 -5.69 2.79 13.78
C THR A 391 -4.68 3.78 14.35
N LEU A 392 -4.12 4.65 13.51
CA LEU A 392 -3.27 5.75 13.97
C LEU A 392 -4.01 6.64 14.99
N SER A 393 -5.24 7.09 14.68
CA SER A 393 -6.03 7.90 15.61
C SER A 393 -6.29 7.22 16.96
N ARG A 394 -6.49 5.89 16.96
CA ARG A 394 -6.61 5.08 18.18
C ARG A 394 -5.29 5.08 18.96
N ASP A 395 -4.20 4.79 18.27
CA ASP A 395 -2.88 4.63 18.88
C ASP A 395 -2.36 5.95 19.46
N LEU A 396 -2.61 7.09 18.79
CA LEU A 396 -2.25 8.42 19.28
C LEU A 396 -2.95 8.76 20.60
N LYS A 397 -4.17 8.28 20.86
CA LYS A 397 -4.86 8.47 22.13
C LYS A 397 -4.14 7.73 23.25
N ILE A 398 -3.67 6.50 22.99
CA ILE A 398 -2.92 5.70 23.94
C ILE A 398 -1.57 6.37 24.23
N PHE A 399 -0.83 6.80 23.20
CA PHE A 399 0.43 7.55 23.40
C PHE A 399 0.24 8.79 24.27
N LYS A 400 -0.88 9.50 24.10
CA LYS A 400 -1.21 10.68 24.93
C LYS A 400 -1.41 10.33 26.41
N GLU A 401 -2.04 9.19 26.72
CA GLU A 401 -2.21 8.69 28.09
C GLU A 401 -0.87 8.41 28.78
N TYR A 402 0.16 8.11 27.99
CA TYR A 402 1.52 7.86 28.45
C TYR A 402 2.48 9.05 28.28
N GLY A 403 1.95 10.27 28.12
CA GLY A 403 2.74 11.50 28.15
C GLY A 403 3.40 11.87 26.81
N TYR A 404 2.88 11.39 25.66
CA TYR A 404 3.32 11.82 24.34
C TYR A 404 2.22 12.55 23.60
N GLN A 405 2.48 13.78 23.20
CA GLN A 405 1.53 14.60 22.44
C GLN A 405 1.83 14.54 20.94
N CYS A 406 0.82 14.26 20.13
CA CYS A 406 0.93 14.42 18.69
C CYS A 406 0.85 15.91 18.33
N GLU A 407 1.92 16.43 17.70
CA GLU A 407 1.98 17.82 17.24
C GLU A 407 1.17 18.02 15.95
N TYR A 408 1.35 17.12 14.99
CA TYR A 408 0.62 17.16 13.72
C TYR A 408 0.58 15.79 13.04
N VAL A 409 -0.33 15.66 12.10
CA VAL A 409 -0.41 14.54 11.16
C VAL A 409 -0.27 15.08 9.74
N GLN A 410 0.67 14.51 8.96
CA GLN A 410 0.89 14.82 7.55
C GLN A 410 0.37 13.66 6.68
N PRO A 411 -0.78 13.81 6.00
CA PRO A 411 -1.25 12.81 5.02
C PRO A 411 -0.44 12.88 3.72
N VAL A 412 -0.21 11.70 3.11
CA VAL A 412 0.47 11.53 1.82
C VAL A 412 -0.38 10.60 0.94
N ASP A 413 -0.70 11.01 -0.28
CA ASP A 413 -1.49 10.20 -1.21
C ASP A 413 -0.63 9.14 -1.92
N MET A 414 -0.21 8.12 -1.16
CA MET A 414 0.56 6.98 -1.65
C MET A 414 -0.19 6.17 -2.71
N PHE A 415 -1.54 6.11 -2.63
CA PHE A 415 -2.38 5.21 -3.42
C PHE A 415 -3.44 5.99 -4.21
N CYS A 416 -3.00 6.80 -5.17
CA CYS A 416 -3.88 7.56 -6.06
C CYS A 416 -4.93 6.67 -6.72
N GLN A 417 -6.12 7.21 -7.02
CA GLN A 417 -7.27 6.50 -7.59
C GLN A 417 -7.94 5.49 -6.64
N THR A 418 -7.42 5.33 -5.41
CA THR A 418 -7.98 4.44 -4.37
C THR A 418 -8.30 5.22 -3.11
N ILE A 419 -9.05 4.62 -2.18
CA ILE A 419 -9.35 5.21 -0.87
C ILE A 419 -8.16 5.17 0.10
N GLY A 420 -7.08 4.44 -0.23
CA GLY A 420 -5.90 4.32 0.61
C GLY A 420 -5.07 5.60 0.65
N LEU A 421 -4.39 5.82 1.76
CA LEU A 421 -3.37 6.88 1.95
C LEU A 421 -2.42 6.47 3.07
N GLU A 422 -1.31 7.20 3.18
CA GLU A 422 -0.35 7.10 4.28
C GLU A 422 -0.40 8.38 5.12
N CYS A 423 -0.01 8.28 6.39
CA CYS A 423 0.13 9.41 7.30
C CYS A 423 1.48 9.35 8.02
N VAL A 424 2.10 10.50 8.24
CA VAL A 424 3.22 10.67 9.17
C VAL A 424 2.72 11.50 10.35
N ALA A 425 2.80 10.95 11.56
CA ALA A 425 2.50 11.66 12.79
C ALA A 425 3.78 11.94 13.57
N LYS A 426 3.95 13.17 14.03
CA LYS A 426 5.03 13.59 14.93
C LYS A 426 4.51 13.64 16.35
N LEU A 427 5.14 12.86 17.24
CA LEU A 427 4.86 12.89 18.66
C LEU A 427 6.10 13.37 19.43
N THR A 428 5.86 14.15 20.49
CA THR A 428 6.89 14.62 21.41
C THR A 428 6.48 14.31 22.83
N LYS A 429 7.48 14.05 23.69
CA LYS A 429 7.26 13.83 25.11
C LYS A 429 6.73 15.12 25.75
N ILE A 430 5.68 15.00 26.55
CA ILE A 430 5.16 16.11 27.36
C ILE A 430 6.09 16.26 28.57
N VAL A 431 6.70 17.44 28.72
CA VAL A 431 7.60 17.76 29.85
C VAL A 431 6.80 18.00 31.13
#